data_4e59d5ff8ff1a2c67953a4e8b8802068
#
_entry.id   4e59d5ff8ff1a2c67953a4e8b8802068
#
_cell.length_a   1.000
_cell.length_b   1.000
_cell.length_c   1.000
_cell.angle_alpha   90.00
_cell.angle_beta   90.00
_cell.angle_gamma   90.00
#
_symmetry.space_group_name_H-M   'P 1'
#
loop_
_entity.id
_entity.type
_entity.pdbx_description
1 polymer ?
#
loop_
_entity_poly.entity_id
_entity_poly.type
_entity_poly.pdbx_seq_one_letter_code
_entity_poly.pdbx_strand_id
1 'polypeptide(L)'
;MELLGKSREELREWLKGLGEPAYRGDQIYRALYQERNFDLARMTTLPGELRERLGREATITLPTARQRYFSKDGSVRYLFGLPAGEQKGMMKPASVEAVFMPSEARQTICISTQAGCAVDCQFCMTAQLGLIRNLTAGEIVAQILLPLEEHKEELRPQTNVVLMGQGEPLLNFENVMAAMRIVLDPKGVGLAPKHVTLSTSGIVPGIEKLAKEPVRPKLAISLNASCDEQRDLLMPINKKYPLKELLAACKKFPTGSREYITFEYVLLGGVNDTAEDARRVARLMSGLGRVKVNLIPWNPGSLPYKEPTEEAIAEFHRILLEKDVPAFTRYSRGRDVMAACGQLALAEKGPQSSVIGIQ
;
A
#
# COMPACT_ATOMS: atom_id res chain seq x y z
N MET A 1 -21.15 -14.86 8.56
CA MET A 1 -19.93 -15.00 7.73
C MET A 1 -19.55 -13.66 7.14
N GLU A 2 -18.33 -13.15 7.36
CA GLU A 2 -17.88 -11.96 6.62
C GLU A 2 -17.43 -12.36 5.20
N LEU A 3 -18.00 -11.74 4.17
CA LEU A 3 -17.74 -12.10 2.78
C LEU A 3 -16.60 -11.30 2.15
N LEU A 4 -16.41 -10.04 2.58
CA LEU A 4 -15.36 -9.20 2.02
C LEU A 4 -13.97 -9.70 2.49
N GLY A 5 -13.05 -9.84 1.57
CA GLY A 5 -11.73 -10.42 1.84
C GLY A 5 -11.65 -11.94 1.68
N LYS A 6 -12.77 -12.60 1.35
CA LYS A 6 -12.80 -14.03 1.09
C LYS A 6 -12.35 -14.35 -0.32
N SER A 7 -11.52 -15.40 -0.44
CA SER A 7 -11.15 -15.96 -1.73
C SER A 7 -12.34 -16.65 -2.39
N ARG A 8 -12.19 -16.90 -3.68
CA ARG A 8 -13.18 -17.63 -4.48
C ARG A 8 -13.42 -19.04 -3.93
N GLU A 9 -12.38 -19.72 -3.51
CA GLU A 9 -12.40 -21.07 -2.94
C GLU A 9 -13.12 -21.08 -1.58
N GLU A 10 -12.83 -20.11 -0.68
CA GLU A 10 -13.52 -19.98 0.60
C GLU A 10 -15.03 -19.77 0.42
N LEU A 11 -15.44 -18.91 -0.52
CA LEU A 11 -16.86 -18.68 -0.81
C LEU A 11 -17.54 -19.93 -1.39
N ARG A 12 -16.86 -20.67 -2.26
CA ARG A 12 -17.39 -21.93 -2.83
C ARG A 12 -17.60 -23.00 -1.76
N GLU A 13 -16.61 -23.19 -0.88
CA GLU A 13 -16.71 -24.17 0.21
C GLU A 13 -17.79 -23.78 1.23
N TRP A 14 -17.89 -22.51 1.56
CA TRP A 14 -18.93 -22.03 2.44
C TRP A 14 -20.33 -22.29 1.87
N LEU A 15 -20.58 -21.96 0.59
CA LEU A 15 -21.87 -22.20 -0.07
C LEU A 15 -22.21 -23.70 -0.15
N LYS A 16 -21.22 -24.57 -0.41
CA LYS A 16 -21.43 -26.03 -0.33
C LYS A 16 -21.88 -26.45 1.09
N GLY A 17 -21.27 -25.88 2.12
CA GLY A 17 -21.69 -26.13 3.51
C GLY A 17 -23.13 -25.71 3.82
N LEU A 18 -23.68 -24.78 3.04
CA LEU A 18 -25.09 -24.36 3.11
C LEU A 18 -26.04 -25.23 2.25
N GLY A 19 -25.50 -26.24 1.53
CA GLY A 19 -26.26 -27.08 0.60
C GLY A 19 -26.42 -26.44 -0.80
N GLU A 20 -25.72 -25.35 -1.09
CA GLU A 20 -25.77 -24.63 -2.36
C GLU A 20 -24.70 -25.12 -3.35
N PRO A 21 -24.94 -25.06 -4.66
CA PRO A 21 -23.92 -25.37 -5.66
C PRO A 21 -22.72 -24.44 -5.55
N ALA A 22 -21.50 -24.97 -5.67
CA ALA A 22 -20.25 -24.23 -5.51
C ALA A 22 -20.13 -22.99 -6.41
N TYR A 23 -20.71 -23.02 -7.62
CA TYR A 23 -20.67 -21.89 -8.55
C TYR A 23 -21.39 -20.62 -8.02
N ARG A 24 -22.24 -20.76 -7.01
CA ARG A 24 -22.85 -19.62 -6.31
C ARG A 24 -21.79 -18.77 -5.60
N GLY A 25 -20.72 -19.43 -5.10
CA GLY A 25 -19.56 -18.71 -4.57
C GLY A 25 -18.86 -17.87 -5.63
N ASP A 26 -18.78 -18.38 -6.86
CA ASP A 26 -18.22 -17.59 -7.99
C ASP A 26 -19.08 -16.38 -8.33
N GLN A 27 -20.40 -16.48 -8.22
CA GLN A 27 -21.32 -15.36 -8.45
C GLN A 27 -21.14 -14.26 -7.39
N ILE A 28 -21.04 -14.64 -6.11
CA ILE A 28 -20.76 -13.69 -5.02
C ILE A 28 -19.38 -13.04 -5.21
N TYR A 29 -18.36 -13.84 -5.51
CA TYR A 29 -17.00 -13.34 -5.74
C TYR A 29 -16.96 -12.29 -6.85
N ARG A 30 -17.60 -12.58 -7.97
CA ARG A 30 -17.71 -11.65 -9.10
C ARG A 30 -18.47 -10.38 -8.72
N ALA A 31 -19.62 -10.52 -8.06
CA ALA A 31 -20.42 -9.37 -7.61
C ALA A 31 -19.60 -8.44 -6.72
N LEU A 32 -18.86 -8.98 -5.75
CA LEU A 32 -18.04 -8.19 -4.81
C LEU A 32 -16.88 -7.47 -5.50
N TYR A 33 -16.08 -8.19 -6.31
CA TYR A 33 -14.77 -7.71 -6.73
C TYR A 33 -14.71 -7.16 -8.16
N GLN A 34 -15.54 -7.66 -9.07
CA GLN A 34 -15.64 -7.12 -10.44
C GLN A 34 -16.74 -6.06 -10.58
N GLU A 35 -17.95 -6.38 -10.06
CA GLU A 35 -19.12 -5.52 -10.19
C GLU A 35 -19.19 -4.48 -9.08
N ARG A 36 -18.38 -4.62 -8.01
CA ARG A 36 -18.36 -3.77 -6.82
C ARG A 36 -19.75 -3.58 -6.21
N ASN A 37 -20.56 -4.65 -6.28
CA ASN A 37 -21.88 -4.71 -5.67
C ASN A 37 -21.76 -5.26 -4.23
N PHE A 38 -21.98 -4.39 -3.26
CA PHE A 38 -21.84 -4.71 -1.83
C PHE A 38 -23.19 -4.93 -1.13
N ASP A 39 -24.27 -5.02 -1.89
CA ASP A 39 -25.61 -5.29 -1.39
C ASP A 39 -26.09 -6.67 -1.84
N LEU A 40 -26.21 -7.61 -0.91
CA LEU A 40 -26.67 -8.98 -1.18
C LEU A 40 -28.07 -9.01 -1.82
N ALA A 41 -28.96 -8.09 -1.42
CA ALA A 41 -30.30 -8.00 -1.99
C ALA A 41 -30.29 -7.65 -3.48
N ARG A 42 -29.25 -6.94 -3.95
CA ARG A 42 -29.06 -6.51 -5.33
C ARG A 42 -28.26 -7.48 -6.18
N MET A 43 -27.79 -8.60 -5.62
CA MET A 43 -27.07 -9.65 -6.40
C MET A 43 -28.06 -10.54 -7.17
N THR A 44 -28.69 -9.99 -8.20
CA THR A 44 -29.80 -10.62 -8.97
C THR A 44 -29.41 -11.90 -9.69
N THR A 45 -28.13 -12.20 -9.82
CA THR A 45 -27.62 -13.50 -10.32
C THR A 45 -27.87 -14.65 -9.35
N LEU A 46 -28.19 -14.35 -8.07
CA LEU A 46 -28.56 -15.31 -7.06
C LEU A 46 -30.09 -15.46 -6.96
N PRO A 47 -30.64 -16.64 -6.66
CA PRO A 47 -32.07 -16.82 -6.38
C PRO A 47 -32.53 -15.95 -5.22
N GLY A 48 -33.81 -15.52 -5.25
CA GLY A 48 -34.39 -14.67 -4.20
C GLY A 48 -34.26 -15.26 -2.79
N GLU A 49 -34.67 -16.52 -2.62
CA GLU A 49 -34.59 -17.24 -1.35
C GLU A 49 -33.15 -17.33 -0.80
N LEU A 50 -32.18 -17.54 -1.71
CA LEU A 50 -30.78 -17.56 -1.32
C LEU A 50 -30.30 -16.18 -0.85
N ARG A 51 -30.69 -15.09 -1.55
CA ARG A 51 -30.35 -13.73 -1.14
C ARG A 51 -30.89 -13.39 0.25
N GLU A 52 -32.13 -13.76 0.55
CA GLU A 52 -32.74 -13.57 1.87
C GLU A 52 -32.01 -14.38 2.95
N ARG A 53 -31.65 -15.62 2.65
CA ARG A 53 -30.88 -16.47 3.56
C ARG A 53 -29.52 -15.88 3.84
N LEU A 54 -28.77 -15.47 2.79
CA LEU A 54 -27.46 -14.84 2.92
C LEU A 54 -27.52 -13.54 3.69
N GLY A 55 -28.58 -12.74 3.54
CA GLY A 55 -28.80 -11.53 4.34
C GLY A 55 -28.90 -11.77 5.86
N ARG A 56 -29.24 -12.99 6.29
CA ARG A 56 -29.24 -13.39 7.69
C ARG A 56 -27.94 -14.04 8.17
N GLU A 57 -27.23 -14.73 7.27
CA GLU A 57 -26.09 -15.59 7.63
C GLU A 57 -24.73 -14.96 7.28
N ALA A 58 -24.72 -13.88 6.48
CA ALA A 58 -23.52 -13.24 6.01
C ALA A 58 -23.55 -11.73 6.15
N THR A 59 -22.36 -11.12 6.17
CA THR A 59 -22.16 -9.67 6.18
C THR A 59 -21.15 -9.26 5.14
N ILE A 60 -21.29 -8.04 4.65
CA ILE A 60 -20.30 -7.34 3.83
C ILE A 60 -19.98 -6.05 4.57
N THR A 61 -18.87 -6.05 5.30
CA THR A 61 -18.51 -4.94 6.18
C THR A 61 -17.51 -4.02 5.47
N LEU A 62 -17.98 -2.86 5.03
CA LEU A 62 -17.15 -1.86 4.39
C LEU A 62 -16.62 -0.84 5.40
N PRO A 63 -15.38 -0.36 5.22
CA PRO A 63 -14.91 0.84 5.88
C PRO A 63 -15.79 2.04 5.52
N THR A 64 -16.04 2.91 6.49
CA THR A 64 -16.81 4.14 6.28
C THR A 64 -15.88 5.28 5.87
N ALA A 65 -16.06 5.87 4.71
CA ALA A 65 -15.33 7.07 4.32
C ALA A 65 -15.81 8.27 5.17
N ARG A 66 -15.16 8.49 6.31
CA ARG A 66 -15.51 9.56 7.26
C ARG A 66 -15.20 10.93 6.69
N GLN A 67 -14.11 11.06 5.94
CA GLN A 67 -13.71 12.33 5.35
C GLN A 67 -12.94 12.12 4.04
N ARG A 68 -13.04 13.08 3.16
CA ARG A 68 -12.33 13.19 1.89
C ARG A 68 -11.64 14.54 1.84
N TYR A 69 -10.37 14.56 1.45
CA TYR A 69 -9.58 15.77 1.28
C TYR A 69 -9.14 15.85 -0.18
N PHE A 70 -9.61 16.88 -0.86
CA PHE A 70 -9.37 17.07 -2.29
C PHE A 70 -8.15 17.97 -2.49
N SER A 71 -7.14 17.45 -3.16
CA SER A 71 -5.94 18.18 -3.55
C SER A 71 -6.15 18.97 -4.84
N LYS A 72 -5.42 20.07 -5.00
CA LYS A 72 -5.39 20.85 -6.24
C LYS A 72 -4.90 20.06 -7.46
N ASP A 73 -4.13 19.00 -7.25
CA ASP A 73 -3.63 18.11 -8.31
C ASP A 73 -4.62 16.98 -8.68
N GLY A 74 -5.85 17.03 -8.13
CA GLY A 74 -6.90 16.05 -8.34
C GLY A 74 -6.78 14.80 -7.46
N SER A 75 -5.75 14.68 -6.61
CA SER A 75 -5.65 13.57 -5.66
C SER A 75 -6.71 13.70 -4.57
N VAL A 76 -7.23 12.56 -4.11
CA VAL A 76 -8.19 12.50 -3.00
C VAL A 76 -7.63 11.64 -1.89
N ARG A 77 -7.44 12.21 -0.71
CA ARG A 77 -7.10 11.48 0.51
C ARG A 77 -8.38 11.10 1.25
N TYR A 78 -8.58 9.81 1.45
CA TYR A 78 -9.68 9.26 2.20
C TYR A 78 -9.26 8.98 3.63
N LEU A 79 -10.08 9.37 4.59
CA LEU A 79 -10.03 8.90 5.98
C LEU A 79 -11.12 7.85 6.17
N PHE A 80 -10.74 6.59 6.24
CA PHE A 80 -11.65 5.47 6.46
C PHE A 80 -11.74 5.13 7.95
N GLY A 81 -12.95 5.15 8.49
CA GLY A 81 -13.27 4.53 9.77
C GLY A 81 -13.44 3.02 9.57
N LEU A 82 -12.71 2.24 10.34
CA LEU A 82 -12.77 0.79 10.30
C LEU A 82 -13.71 0.26 11.41
N PRO A 83 -14.41 -0.85 11.20
CA PRO A 83 -15.10 -1.55 12.27
C PRO A 83 -14.14 -1.90 13.40
N ALA A 84 -14.67 -2.12 14.60
CA ALA A 84 -13.85 -2.62 15.68
C ALA A 84 -13.27 -3.98 15.31
N GLY A 85 -11.96 -4.11 15.36
CA GLY A 85 -11.24 -5.34 15.08
C GLY A 85 -10.48 -5.83 16.30
N GLU A 86 -10.32 -7.14 16.42
CA GLU A 86 -9.63 -7.75 17.54
C GLU A 86 -8.12 -7.58 17.45
N GLN A 87 -7.50 -7.13 18.53
CA GLN A 87 -6.06 -7.19 18.74
C GLN A 87 -5.74 -7.52 20.19
N LYS A 88 -4.95 -8.57 20.42
CA LYS A 88 -4.58 -9.05 21.76
C LYS A 88 -5.79 -9.22 22.69
N GLY A 89 -6.90 -9.78 22.16
CA GLY A 89 -8.13 -10.02 22.91
C GLY A 89 -9.00 -8.78 23.16
N MET A 90 -8.67 -7.62 22.59
CA MET A 90 -9.45 -6.39 22.72
C MET A 90 -9.98 -5.91 21.38
N MET A 91 -11.24 -5.47 21.35
CA MET A 91 -11.86 -4.83 20.19
C MET A 91 -11.44 -3.36 20.14
N LYS A 92 -10.69 -2.99 19.10
CA LYS A 92 -10.22 -1.60 18.91
C LYS A 92 -10.79 -0.99 17.63
N PRO A 93 -11.54 0.14 17.74
CA PRO A 93 -11.86 0.94 16.60
C PRO A 93 -10.56 1.52 16.03
N ALA A 94 -10.50 1.65 14.72
CA ALA A 94 -9.34 2.22 14.05
C ALA A 94 -9.77 3.10 12.88
N SER A 95 -8.88 3.92 12.41
CA SER A 95 -9.01 4.63 11.14
C SER A 95 -7.73 4.46 10.34
N VAL A 96 -7.86 4.48 9.03
CA VAL A 96 -6.73 4.43 8.10
C VAL A 96 -6.96 5.39 6.96
N GLU A 97 -5.90 5.72 6.28
CA GLU A 97 -5.95 6.60 5.13
C GLU A 97 -5.58 5.84 3.85
N ALA A 98 -6.25 6.18 2.77
CA ALA A 98 -5.90 5.78 1.42
C ALA A 98 -5.90 7.00 0.50
N VAL A 99 -5.17 6.93 -0.61
CA VAL A 99 -5.08 8.06 -1.54
C VAL A 99 -5.39 7.60 -2.96
N PHE A 100 -6.36 8.22 -3.58
CA PHE A 100 -6.64 8.10 -5.01
C PHE A 100 -5.92 9.21 -5.77
N MET A 101 -5.12 8.86 -6.76
CA MET A 101 -4.27 9.79 -7.52
C MET A 101 -4.53 9.61 -9.01
N PRO A 102 -5.44 10.39 -9.63
CA PRO A 102 -5.66 10.35 -11.07
C PRO A 102 -4.52 11.01 -11.82
N SER A 103 -4.22 10.53 -13.02
CA SER A 103 -3.34 11.16 -14.00
C SER A 103 -3.93 11.00 -15.40
N GLU A 104 -3.30 11.55 -16.43
CA GLU A 104 -3.85 11.51 -17.80
C GLU A 104 -4.15 10.09 -18.31
N ALA A 105 -3.24 9.14 -18.08
CA ALA A 105 -3.33 7.79 -18.64
C ALA A 105 -3.76 6.71 -17.62
N ARG A 106 -3.73 7.03 -16.31
CA ARG A 106 -3.95 6.04 -15.25
C ARG A 106 -4.40 6.69 -13.95
N GLN A 107 -4.93 5.89 -13.05
CA GLN A 107 -5.03 6.21 -11.62
C GLN A 107 -4.11 5.32 -10.80
N THR A 108 -3.62 5.85 -9.69
CA THR A 108 -2.87 5.09 -8.69
C THR A 108 -3.60 5.18 -7.36
N ILE A 109 -3.77 4.05 -6.69
CA ILE A 109 -4.37 3.98 -5.36
C ILE A 109 -3.29 3.56 -4.38
N CYS A 110 -3.00 4.43 -3.41
CA CYS A 110 -2.11 4.14 -2.29
C CYS A 110 -2.95 3.63 -1.13
N ILE A 111 -2.64 2.43 -0.63
CA ILE A 111 -3.42 1.76 0.41
C ILE A 111 -2.57 1.47 1.64
N SER A 112 -3.26 1.40 2.78
CA SER A 112 -2.72 1.05 4.09
C SER A 112 -2.90 -0.44 4.38
N THR A 113 -2.00 -1.01 5.18
CA THR A 113 -2.02 -2.43 5.57
C THR A 113 -2.14 -2.64 7.07
N GLN A 114 -1.91 -1.60 7.85
CA GLN A 114 -2.08 -1.56 9.30
C GLN A 114 -2.70 -0.22 9.69
N ALA A 115 -3.38 -0.17 10.81
CA ALA A 115 -3.69 1.09 11.48
C ALA A 115 -2.48 1.46 12.34
N GLY A 116 -1.80 2.54 11.98
CA GLY A 116 -0.48 2.89 12.49
C GLY A 116 0.63 2.00 11.95
N CYS A 117 1.83 2.01 12.55
CA CYS A 117 2.98 1.24 12.12
C CYS A 117 3.91 0.92 13.29
N ALA A 118 4.51 -0.28 13.29
CA ALA A 118 5.44 -0.73 14.33
C ALA A 118 6.92 -0.52 13.98
N VAL A 119 7.23 -0.02 12.77
CA VAL A 119 8.64 0.03 12.28
C VAL A 119 9.42 1.22 12.83
N ASP A 120 8.70 2.27 13.26
CA ASP A 120 9.28 3.47 13.87
C ASP A 120 10.28 4.24 12.98
N CYS A 121 9.98 4.38 11.68
CA CYS A 121 10.78 5.24 10.80
C CYS A 121 10.68 6.71 11.23
N GLN A 122 11.82 7.35 11.57
CA GLN A 122 11.86 8.65 12.22
C GLN A 122 11.39 9.82 11.34
N PHE A 123 11.36 9.64 10.03
CA PHE A 123 10.90 10.63 9.04
C PHE A 123 9.45 10.40 8.59
N CYS A 124 8.71 9.46 9.20
CA CYS A 124 7.35 9.08 8.81
C CYS A 124 6.34 9.41 9.90
N MET A 125 5.33 10.21 9.60
CA MET A 125 4.31 10.61 10.57
C MET A 125 3.44 9.43 11.05
N THR A 126 3.26 8.39 10.23
CA THR A 126 2.54 7.17 10.64
C THR A 126 3.22 6.47 11.82
N ALA A 127 4.54 6.57 11.94
CA ALA A 127 5.29 5.97 13.04
C ALA A 127 4.90 6.57 14.41
N GLN A 128 4.52 7.87 14.43
CA GLN A 128 4.08 8.55 15.66
C GLN A 128 2.78 7.96 16.25
N LEU A 129 2.00 7.24 15.44
CA LEU A 129 0.76 6.59 15.88
C LEU A 129 1.03 5.28 16.64
N GLY A 130 2.23 4.71 16.50
CA GLY A 130 2.48 3.32 16.89
C GLY A 130 1.57 2.33 16.15
N LEU A 131 1.66 1.06 16.48
CA LEU A 131 0.79 0.03 15.90
C LEU A 131 -0.51 -0.08 16.71
N ILE A 132 -1.64 0.21 16.08
CA ILE A 132 -2.97 0.00 16.66
C ILE A 132 -3.42 -1.44 16.40
N ARG A 133 -3.53 -1.85 15.11
CA ARG A 133 -3.80 -3.24 14.70
C ARG A 133 -3.48 -3.50 13.22
N ASN A 134 -3.40 -4.77 12.87
CA ASN A 134 -3.39 -5.21 11.48
C ASN A 134 -4.76 -4.99 10.82
N LEU A 135 -4.76 -4.72 9.52
CA LEU A 135 -5.97 -4.73 8.70
C LEU A 135 -6.27 -6.15 8.24
N THR A 136 -7.56 -6.47 8.12
CA THR A 136 -8.02 -7.70 7.48
C THR A 136 -7.87 -7.61 5.96
N ALA A 137 -7.90 -8.76 5.27
CA ALA A 137 -7.88 -8.78 3.81
C ALA A 137 -9.04 -7.97 3.19
N GLY A 138 -10.24 -8.04 3.79
CA GLY A 138 -11.40 -7.24 3.36
C GLY A 138 -11.17 -5.74 3.48
N GLU A 139 -10.62 -5.27 4.61
CA GLU A 139 -10.31 -3.86 4.84
C GLU A 139 -9.22 -3.34 3.89
N ILE A 140 -8.26 -4.21 3.51
CA ILE A 140 -7.22 -3.85 2.53
C ILE A 140 -7.83 -3.72 1.13
N VAL A 141 -8.62 -4.70 0.69
CA VAL A 141 -9.26 -4.69 -0.64
C VAL A 141 -10.29 -3.55 -0.75
N ALA A 142 -11.05 -3.27 0.30
CA ALA A 142 -12.03 -2.19 0.31
C ALA A 142 -11.44 -0.81 -0.03
N GLN A 143 -10.20 -0.54 0.40
CA GLN A 143 -9.49 0.70 0.08
C GLN A 143 -9.20 0.85 -1.42
N ILE A 144 -9.28 -0.22 -2.19
CA ILE A 144 -9.18 -0.20 -3.66
C ILE A 144 -10.58 -0.06 -4.26
N LEU A 145 -11.52 -0.90 -3.80
CA LEU A 145 -12.86 -0.99 -4.42
C LEU A 145 -13.69 0.28 -4.22
N LEU A 146 -13.63 0.89 -3.02
CA LEU A 146 -14.44 2.08 -2.72
C LEU A 146 -14.05 3.30 -3.57
N PRO A 147 -12.78 3.69 -3.70
CA PRO A 147 -12.40 4.77 -4.62
C PRO A 147 -12.70 4.44 -6.09
N LEU A 148 -12.51 3.18 -6.52
CA LEU A 148 -12.85 2.76 -7.88
C LEU A 148 -14.35 2.87 -8.15
N GLU A 149 -15.22 2.58 -7.19
CA GLU A 149 -16.65 2.74 -7.36
C GLU A 149 -17.06 4.21 -7.31
N GLU A 150 -16.49 5.00 -6.40
CA GLU A 150 -16.78 6.43 -6.28
C GLU A 150 -16.40 7.21 -7.55
N HIS A 151 -15.28 6.87 -8.20
CA HIS A 151 -14.78 7.54 -9.40
C HIS A 151 -15.07 6.77 -10.70
N LYS A 152 -16.02 5.83 -10.71
CA LYS A 152 -16.25 4.91 -11.83
C LYS A 152 -16.44 5.58 -13.19
N GLU A 153 -17.05 6.76 -13.23
CA GLU A 153 -17.30 7.53 -14.47
C GLU A 153 -16.04 8.22 -15.01
N GLU A 154 -15.00 8.35 -14.18
CA GLU A 154 -13.75 9.07 -14.50
C GLU A 154 -12.53 8.17 -14.60
N LEU A 155 -12.71 6.86 -14.43
CA LEU A 155 -11.60 5.91 -14.41
C LEU A 155 -10.84 5.90 -15.74
N ARG A 156 -9.53 5.91 -15.62
CA ARG A 156 -8.63 5.70 -16.74
C ARG A 156 -8.47 4.20 -17.03
N PRO A 157 -8.02 3.81 -18.23
CA PRO A 157 -7.87 2.41 -18.60
C PRO A 157 -6.94 1.60 -17.70
N GLN A 158 -6.00 2.26 -17.03
CA GLN A 158 -5.02 1.58 -16.18
C GLN A 158 -5.15 2.00 -14.71
N THR A 159 -5.29 1.02 -13.82
CA THR A 159 -5.20 1.19 -12.37
C THR A 159 -3.88 0.62 -11.85
N ASN A 160 -3.16 1.41 -11.06
CA ASN A 160 -2.04 0.94 -10.25
C ASN A 160 -2.42 0.94 -8.77
N VAL A 161 -1.89 -0.02 -8.02
CA VAL A 161 -2.03 -0.08 -6.56
C VAL A 161 -0.65 -0.10 -5.93
N VAL A 162 -0.44 0.72 -4.91
CA VAL A 162 0.80 0.74 -4.14
C VAL A 162 0.48 0.56 -2.66
N LEU A 163 1.13 -0.42 -2.01
CA LEU A 163 1.03 -0.64 -0.59
C LEU A 163 2.11 0.22 0.09
N MET A 164 1.87 1.54 0.10
CA MET A 164 2.79 2.58 0.58
C MET A 164 2.09 3.56 1.54
N GLY A 165 0.89 3.22 1.99
CA GLY A 165 0.15 3.95 3.00
C GLY A 165 0.65 3.63 4.41
N GLN A 166 -0.27 3.56 5.38
CA GLN A 166 0.05 3.25 6.76
C GLN A 166 0.38 1.76 6.94
N GLY A 167 1.43 1.50 7.76
CA GLY A 167 1.83 0.15 8.14
C GLY A 167 2.95 -0.47 7.32
N GLU A 168 3.50 -1.56 7.86
CA GLU A 168 4.47 -2.41 7.18
C GLU A 168 3.77 -3.66 6.64
N PRO A 169 3.65 -3.80 5.32
CA PRO A 169 2.88 -4.91 4.73
C PRO A 169 3.38 -6.30 5.16
N LEU A 170 4.69 -6.49 5.29
CA LEU A 170 5.27 -7.79 5.62
C LEU A 170 5.15 -8.16 7.10
N LEU A 171 4.72 -7.24 7.98
CA LEU A 171 4.30 -7.54 9.35
C LEU A 171 2.82 -7.96 9.44
N ASN A 172 2.06 -7.76 8.35
CA ASN A 172 0.68 -8.23 8.20
C ASN A 172 0.57 -9.21 7.02
N PHE A 173 1.55 -10.07 6.83
CA PHE A 173 1.79 -10.85 5.63
C PHE A 173 0.56 -11.63 5.17
N GLU A 174 -0.08 -12.39 6.06
CA GLU A 174 -1.17 -13.30 5.69
C GLU A 174 -2.40 -12.54 5.14
N ASN A 175 -2.82 -11.46 5.81
CA ASN A 175 -3.93 -10.64 5.34
C ASN A 175 -3.58 -9.89 4.05
N VAL A 176 -2.36 -9.37 3.96
CA VAL A 176 -1.88 -8.70 2.74
C VAL A 176 -1.87 -9.67 1.56
N MET A 177 -1.36 -10.88 1.73
CA MET A 177 -1.34 -11.84 0.63
C MET A 177 -2.73 -12.37 0.29
N ALA A 178 -3.63 -12.54 1.27
CA ALA A 178 -5.03 -12.86 1.00
C ALA A 178 -5.70 -11.77 0.16
N ALA A 179 -5.49 -10.49 0.50
CA ALA A 179 -5.96 -9.36 -0.29
C ALA A 179 -5.33 -9.34 -1.70
N MET A 180 -4.02 -9.56 -1.80
CA MET A 180 -3.32 -9.53 -3.10
C MET A 180 -3.76 -10.69 -4.02
N ARG A 181 -4.08 -11.86 -3.48
CA ARG A 181 -4.66 -12.95 -4.29
C ARG A 181 -5.99 -12.54 -4.92
N ILE A 182 -6.83 -11.77 -4.23
CA ILE A 182 -8.07 -11.22 -4.78
C ILE A 182 -7.78 -10.13 -5.82
N VAL A 183 -6.84 -9.23 -5.51
CA VAL A 183 -6.49 -8.10 -6.37
C VAL A 183 -5.86 -8.56 -7.70
N LEU A 184 -5.03 -9.60 -7.65
CA LEU A 184 -4.31 -10.14 -8.80
C LEU A 184 -5.07 -11.25 -9.55
N ASP A 185 -6.17 -11.77 -8.98
CA ASP A 185 -7.01 -12.77 -9.66
C ASP A 185 -7.76 -12.11 -10.83
N PRO A 186 -7.63 -12.63 -12.08
CA PRO A 186 -8.40 -12.13 -13.22
C PRO A 186 -9.93 -12.21 -13.03
N LYS A 187 -10.42 -13.05 -12.12
CA LYS A 187 -11.83 -13.16 -11.74
C LYS A 187 -12.19 -12.32 -10.50
N GLY A 188 -11.19 -11.73 -9.85
CA GLY A 188 -11.34 -10.78 -8.76
C GLY A 188 -11.28 -9.34 -9.26
N VAL A 189 -10.41 -8.51 -8.66
CA VAL A 189 -10.19 -7.13 -9.13
C VAL A 189 -9.50 -7.10 -10.49
N GLY A 190 -8.69 -8.11 -10.81
CA GLY A 190 -8.12 -8.34 -12.14
C GLY A 190 -6.91 -7.47 -12.48
N LEU A 191 -6.19 -6.95 -11.49
CA LEU A 191 -4.98 -6.16 -11.76
C LEU A 191 -3.80 -7.08 -12.11
N ALA A 192 -3.06 -6.74 -13.16
CA ALA A 192 -1.84 -7.46 -13.47
C ALA A 192 -0.74 -7.19 -12.42
N PRO A 193 0.11 -8.17 -12.07
CA PRO A 193 1.17 -8.00 -11.06
C PRO A 193 2.07 -6.78 -11.30
N LYS A 194 2.35 -6.44 -12.56
CA LYS A 194 3.15 -5.25 -12.93
C LYS A 194 2.52 -3.91 -12.50
N HIS A 195 1.24 -3.90 -12.17
CA HIS A 195 0.50 -2.72 -11.73
C HIS A 195 0.33 -2.63 -10.21
N VAL A 196 0.79 -3.63 -9.46
CA VAL A 196 0.73 -3.65 -8.00
C VAL A 196 2.15 -3.65 -7.44
N THR A 197 2.43 -2.76 -6.47
CA THR A 197 3.75 -2.66 -5.82
C THR A 197 3.58 -2.75 -4.31
N LEU A 198 4.26 -3.71 -3.70
CA LEU A 198 4.40 -3.83 -2.26
C LEU A 198 5.72 -3.19 -1.84
N SER A 199 5.65 -2.19 -0.97
CA SER A 199 6.83 -1.57 -0.37
C SER A 199 7.05 -2.10 1.05
N THR A 200 8.30 -2.34 1.41
CA THR A 200 8.67 -2.81 2.76
C THR A 200 9.88 -2.04 3.28
N SER A 201 9.91 -1.85 4.59
CA SER A 201 11.07 -1.33 5.32
C SER A 201 12.25 -2.32 5.37
N GLY A 202 12.06 -3.56 4.90
CA GLY A 202 13.11 -4.56 4.85
C GLY A 202 12.94 -5.69 5.88
N ILE A 203 11.72 -6.17 6.07
CA ILE A 203 11.44 -7.37 6.88
C ILE A 203 11.92 -8.62 6.13
N VAL A 204 13.20 -9.00 6.34
CA VAL A 204 13.88 -10.05 5.59
C VAL A 204 13.09 -11.36 5.53
N PRO A 205 12.57 -11.93 6.62
CA PRO A 205 11.76 -13.15 6.53
C PRO A 205 10.47 -12.99 5.71
N GLY A 206 9.90 -11.77 5.71
CA GLY A 206 8.73 -11.44 4.89
C GLY A 206 9.08 -11.38 3.39
N ILE A 207 10.23 -10.82 3.04
CA ILE A 207 10.75 -10.80 1.66
C ILE A 207 10.97 -12.23 1.16
N GLU A 208 11.55 -13.11 1.98
CA GLU A 208 11.78 -14.52 1.65
C GLU A 208 10.47 -15.31 1.47
N LYS A 209 9.43 -15.01 2.29
CA LYS A 209 8.09 -15.57 2.09
C LYS A 209 7.46 -15.07 0.79
N LEU A 210 7.52 -13.76 0.53
CA LEU A 210 6.96 -13.15 -0.69
C LEU A 210 7.62 -13.71 -1.96
N ALA A 211 8.92 -14.02 -1.90
CA ALA A 211 9.66 -14.63 -3.00
C ALA A 211 9.11 -16.02 -3.42
N LYS A 212 8.41 -16.71 -2.52
CA LYS A 212 7.83 -18.05 -2.75
C LYS A 212 6.38 -18.00 -3.27
N GLU A 213 5.74 -16.83 -3.24
CA GLU A 213 4.37 -16.68 -3.74
C GLU A 213 4.35 -16.84 -5.28
N PRO A 214 3.48 -17.69 -5.81
CA PRO A 214 3.42 -17.96 -7.24
C PRO A 214 2.97 -16.75 -8.06
N VAL A 215 2.08 -15.94 -7.50
CA VAL A 215 1.62 -14.67 -8.07
C VAL A 215 1.75 -13.60 -6.98
N ARG A 216 2.53 -12.59 -7.24
CA ARG A 216 2.86 -11.55 -6.25
C ARG A 216 2.96 -10.16 -6.86
N PRO A 217 2.80 -9.10 -6.07
CA PRO A 217 3.11 -7.74 -6.49
C PRO A 217 4.61 -7.56 -6.73
N LYS A 218 4.98 -6.47 -7.42
CA LYS A 218 6.38 -6.02 -7.50
C LYS A 218 6.87 -5.60 -6.12
N LEU A 219 8.18 -5.79 -5.90
CA LEU A 219 8.84 -5.45 -4.66
C LEU A 219 9.46 -4.04 -4.73
N ALA A 220 9.18 -3.22 -3.73
CA ALA A 220 9.91 -2.00 -3.43
C ALA A 220 10.51 -2.09 -2.02
N ILE A 221 11.72 -1.56 -1.86
CA ILE A 221 12.48 -1.55 -0.61
C ILE A 221 12.66 -0.11 -0.16
N SER A 222 12.18 0.24 1.01
CA SER A 222 12.49 1.51 1.66
C SER A 222 13.93 1.49 2.19
N LEU A 223 14.87 1.94 1.37
CA LEU A 223 16.30 1.98 1.71
C LEU A 223 16.63 3.11 2.66
N ASN A 224 16.37 4.35 2.23
CA ASN A 224 16.41 5.63 2.95
C ASN A 224 17.72 5.99 3.66
N ALA A 225 18.75 5.18 3.55
CA ALA A 225 20.07 5.42 4.09
C ALA A 225 21.15 4.78 3.21
N SER A 226 22.36 5.27 3.31
CA SER A 226 23.51 4.84 2.50
C SER A 226 24.49 3.91 3.25
N CYS A 227 24.32 3.78 4.58
CA CYS A 227 25.10 2.89 5.45
C CYS A 227 24.27 2.46 6.67
N ASP A 228 24.72 1.46 7.42
CA ASP A 228 24.00 0.91 8.57
C ASP A 228 23.86 1.94 9.70
N GLU A 229 24.90 2.70 9.99
CA GLU A 229 24.89 3.72 11.05
C GLU A 229 23.81 4.78 10.81
N GLN A 230 23.69 5.24 9.57
CA GLN A 230 22.66 6.21 9.17
C GLN A 230 21.28 5.55 9.21
N ARG A 231 21.17 4.29 8.76
CA ARG A 231 19.90 3.57 8.72
C ARG A 231 19.40 3.20 10.11
N ASP A 232 20.29 2.89 11.06
CA ASP A 232 19.93 2.64 12.46
C ASP A 232 19.25 3.83 13.13
N LEU A 233 19.66 5.04 12.74
CA LEU A 233 19.07 6.29 13.24
C LEU A 233 17.72 6.59 12.57
N LEU A 234 17.62 6.41 11.25
CA LEU A 234 16.44 6.75 10.47
C LEU A 234 15.37 5.67 10.47
N MET A 235 15.78 4.41 10.53
CA MET A 235 14.91 3.23 10.45
C MET A 235 15.40 2.15 11.43
N PRO A 236 14.97 2.17 12.69
CA PRO A 236 15.46 1.27 13.74
C PRO A 236 15.33 -0.22 13.43
N ILE A 237 14.50 -0.59 12.48
CA ILE A 237 14.40 -1.98 11.98
C ILE A 237 15.71 -2.51 11.41
N ASN A 238 16.64 -1.63 11.02
CA ASN A 238 17.96 -2.00 10.51
C ASN A 238 18.79 -2.76 11.56
N LYS A 239 18.64 -2.43 12.84
CA LYS A 239 19.30 -3.16 13.95
C LYS A 239 18.94 -4.63 13.95
N LYS A 240 17.73 -4.98 13.44
CA LYS A 240 17.28 -6.37 13.34
C LYS A 240 17.65 -7.00 11.99
N TYR A 241 17.61 -6.21 10.93
CA TYR A 241 17.92 -6.63 9.56
C TYR A 241 18.88 -5.63 8.90
N PRO A 242 20.19 -5.74 9.15
CA PRO A 242 21.20 -4.85 8.58
C PRO A 242 21.20 -4.86 7.05
N LEU A 243 21.74 -3.82 6.44
CA LEU A 243 21.81 -3.68 4.97
C LEU A 243 22.38 -4.93 4.30
N LYS A 244 23.42 -5.56 4.87
CA LYS A 244 24.01 -6.78 4.33
C LYS A 244 22.98 -7.90 4.17
N GLU A 245 22.16 -8.13 5.19
CA GLU A 245 21.11 -9.18 5.16
C GLU A 245 19.97 -8.81 4.22
N LEU A 246 19.53 -7.56 4.28
CA LEU A 246 18.49 -7.03 3.40
C LEU A 246 18.88 -7.17 1.92
N LEU A 247 20.07 -6.73 1.55
CA LEU A 247 20.55 -6.82 0.17
C LEU A 247 20.77 -8.27 -0.28
N ALA A 248 21.19 -9.15 0.64
CA ALA A 248 21.28 -10.58 0.35
C ALA A 248 19.92 -11.21 0.04
N ALA A 249 18.87 -10.82 0.77
CA ALA A 249 17.49 -11.24 0.48
C ALA A 249 17.00 -10.68 -0.86
N CYS A 250 17.27 -9.41 -1.15
CA CYS A 250 16.95 -8.79 -2.44
C CYS A 250 17.64 -9.49 -3.62
N LYS A 251 18.91 -9.86 -3.47
CA LYS A 251 19.68 -10.58 -4.49
C LYS A 251 19.08 -11.94 -4.84
N LYS A 252 18.47 -12.62 -3.85
CA LYS A 252 17.81 -13.92 -4.01
C LYS A 252 16.35 -13.80 -4.49
N PHE A 253 15.78 -12.58 -4.48
CA PHE A 253 14.39 -12.38 -4.84
C PHE A 253 14.18 -12.60 -6.35
N PRO A 254 13.27 -13.48 -6.77
CA PRO A 254 13.07 -13.79 -8.18
C PRO A 254 12.43 -12.59 -8.90
N THR A 255 13.11 -12.05 -9.89
CA THR A 255 12.60 -11.00 -10.78
C THR A 255 12.35 -11.56 -12.17
N GLY A 256 11.21 -11.20 -12.77
CA GLY A 256 10.92 -11.50 -14.16
C GLY A 256 11.83 -10.72 -15.13
N SER A 257 11.80 -11.09 -16.41
CA SER A 257 12.69 -10.50 -17.44
C SER A 257 12.58 -8.98 -17.62
N ARG A 258 11.45 -8.38 -17.23
CA ARG A 258 11.18 -6.93 -17.29
C ARG A 258 10.86 -6.35 -15.90
N GLU A 259 11.07 -7.09 -14.83
CA GLU A 259 10.81 -6.67 -13.48
C GLU A 259 12.08 -6.10 -12.83
N TYR A 260 11.90 -5.03 -12.05
CA TYR A 260 12.95 -4.39 -11.25
C TYR A 260 12.54 -4.43 -9.78
N ILE A 261 13.47 -4.71 -8.89
CA ILE A 261 13.33 -4.31 -7.49
C ILE A 261 13.55 -2.80 -7.43
N THR A 262 12.59 -2.09 -6.85
CA THR A 262 12.69 -0.64 -6.70
C THR A 262 13.22 -0.31 -5.31
N PHE A 263 14.26 0.50 -5.21
CA PHE A 263 14.73 1.04 -3.94
C PHE A 263 14.19 2.46 -3.80
N GLU A 264 13.37 2.68 -2.77
CA GLU A 264 12.81 3.98 -2.43
C GLU A 264 13.80 4.67 -1.48
N TYR A 265 14.20 5.89 -1.81
CA TYR A 265 15.14 6.68 -1.03
C TYR A 265 14.57 8.08 -0.77
N VAL A 266 14.09 8.30 0.44
CA VAL A 266 13.60 9.60 0.89
C VAL A 266 14.82 10.47 1.17
N LEU A 267 14.97 11.55 0.41
CA LEU A 267 16.02 12.54 0.59
C LEU A 267 15.64 13.51 1.71
N LEU A 268 16.41 13.53 2.77
CA LEU A 268 16.27 14.40 3.94
C LEU A 268 17.39 15.44 3.90
N GLY A 269 17.03 16.72 3.73
CA GLY A 269 18.01 17.81 3.55
C GLY A 269 19.04 17.91 4.68
N GLY A 270 20.31 17.77 4.31
CA GLY A 270 21.45 17.81 5.23
C GLY A 270 21.63 16.55 6.09
N VAL A 271 20.91 15.46 5.81
CA VAL A 271 20.99 14.22 6.60
C VAL A 271 21.53 13.05 5.78
N ASN A 272 20.92 12.77 4.62
CA ASN A 272 21.25 11.61 3.77
C ASN A 272 21.29 11.96 2.28
N ASP A 273 21.42 13.24 1.94
CA ASP A 273 21.32 13.79 0.58
C ASP A 273 22.68 14.23 -0.01
N THR A 274 23.79 13.81 0.59
CA THR A 274 25.14 14.20 0.14
C THR A 274 25.61 13.41 -1.09
N ALA A 275 26.56 13.98 -1.83
CA ALA A 275 27.23 13.29 -2.94
C ALA A 275 27.90 11.95 -2.51
N GLU A 276 28.41 11.88 -1.26
CA GLU A 276 28.99 10.64 -0.74
C GLU A 276 27.90 9.61 -0.43
N ASP A 277 26.71 10.03 0.05
CA ASP A 277 25.56 9.13 0.18
C ASP A 277 25.17 8.53 -1.17
N ALA A 278 25.10 9.34 -2.23
CA ALA A 278 24.82 8.86 -3.58
C ALA A 278 25.84 7.81 -4.05
N ARG A 279 27.14 8.03 -3.81
CA ARG A 279 28.19 7.05 -4.17
C ARG A 279 28.07 5.77 -3.35
N ARG A 280 27.72 5.85 -2.05
CA ARG A 280 27.46 4.67 -1.21
C ARG A 280 26.26 3.90 -1.70
N VAL A 281 25.14 4.59 -2.01
CA VAL A 281 23.94 3.95 -2.58
C VAL A 281 24.28 3.25 -3.90
N ALA A 282 25.03 3.88 -4.78
CA ALA A 282 25.46 3.23 -6.02
C ALA A 282 26.25 1.95 -5.76
N ARG A 283 27.15 1.95 -4.77
CA ARG A 283 27.88 0.73 -4.35
C ARG A 283 26.96 -0.35 -3.81
N LEU A 284 25.94 0.02 -3.00
CA LEU A 284 24.94 -0.93 -2.49
C LEU A 284 24.11 -1.58 -3.60
N MET A 285 23.81 -0.86 -4.69
CA MET A 285 23.05 -1.37 -5.84
C MET A 285 23.90 -2.29 -6.73
N SER A 286 25.21 -2.19 -6.65
CA SER A 286 26.12 -3.00 -7.48
C SER A 286 25.95 -4.50 -7.21
N GLY A 287 25.75 -5.27 -8.27
CA GLY A 287 25.62 -6.73 -8.20
C GLY A 287 24.28 -7.27 -7.68
N LEU A 288 23.26 -6.40 -7.52
CA LEU A 288 21.91 -6.84 -7.14
C LEU A 288 21.03 -7.27 -8.34
N GLY A 289 21.55 -7.19 -9.56
CA GLY A 289 20.77 -7.50 -10.76
C GLY A 289 19.92 -6.32 -11.22
N ARG A 290 18.66 -6.55 -11.57
CA ARG A 290 17.78 -5.49 -12.09
C ARG A 290 17.18 -4.68 -10.96
N VAL A 291 17.81 -3.57 -10.65
CA VAL A 291 17.37 -2.61 -9.64
C VAL A 291 17.20 -1.22 -10.24
N LYS A 292 16.41 -0.39 -9.58
CA LYS A 292 16.30 1.04 -9.83
C LYS A 292 16.08 1.77 -8.52
N VAL A 293 16.45 3.04 -8.48
CA VAL A 293 16.26 3.90 -7.30
C VAL A 293 15.22 4.96 -7.62
N ASN A 294 14.24 5.11 -6.75
CA ASN A 294 13.35 6.27 -6.73
C ASN A 294 13.82 7.24 -5.65
N LEU A 295 14.24 8.41 -6.03
CA LEU A 295 14.56 9.51 -5.13
C LEU A 295 13.27 10.26 -4.79
N ILE A 296 12.93 10.36 -3.54
CA ILE A 296 11.71 11.01 -3.05
C ILE A 296 12.13 12.19 -2.19
N PRO A 297 12.06 13.44 -2.66
CA PRO A 297 12.25 14.60 -1.78
C PRO A 297 11.30 14.49 -0.59
N TRP A 298 11.82 14.72 0.62
CA TRP A 298 11.01 14.61 1.82
C TRP A 298 9.82 15.59 1.79
N ASN A 299 8.67 15.12 2.23
CA ASN A 299 7.46 15.93 2.24
C ASN A 299 7.29 16.58 3.62
N PRO A 300 7.23 17.91 3.72
CA PRO A 300 7.12 18.61 4.99
C PRO A 300 5.92 18.15 5.84
N GLY A 301 6.13 18.12 7.14
CA GLY A 301 5.14 17.74 8.15
C GLY A 301 5.54 18.29 9.51
N SER A 302 5.08 17.67 10.59
CA SER A 302 5.43 18.06 11.96
C SER A 302 6.80 17.53 12.44
N LEU A 303 7.51 16.75 11.62
CA LEU A 303 8.79 16.17 11.98
C LEU A 303 9.96 17.15 11.71
N PRO A 304 11.08 17.06 12.48
CA PRO A 304 12.16 18.05 12.46
C PRO A 304 13.15 17.82 11.30
N TYR A 305 12.66 17.49 10.12
CA TYR A 305 13.48 17.34 8.91
C TYR A 305 13.25 18.49 7.95
N LYS A 306 14.14 18.63 6.97
CA LYS A 306 14.07 19.64 5.92
C LYS A 306 13.98 18.99 4.55
N GLU A 307 13.33 19.67 3.62
CA GLU A 307 13.42 19.29 2.21
C GLU A 307 14.87 19.43 1.72
N PRO A 308 15.34 18.52 0.86
CA PRO A 308 16.62 18.71 0.16
C PRO A 308 16.51 19.88 -0.80
N THR A 309 17.63 20.51 -1.14
CA THR A 309 17.66 21.51 -2.22
C THR A 309 17.57 20.82 -3.59
N GLU A 310 17.11 21.54 -4.61
CA GLU A 310 17.03 21.01 -5.98
C GLU A 310 18.43 20.64 -6.52
N GLU A 311 19.48 21.37 -6.11
CA GLU A 311 20.88 21.06 -6.45
C GLU A 311 21.32 19.74 -5.82
N ALA A 312 20.97 19.46 -4.55
CA ALA A 312 21.30 18.22 -3.88
C ALA A 312 20.57 17.04 -4.54
N ILE A 313 19.28 17.20 -4.90
CA ILE A 313 18.50 16.20 -5.64
C ILE A 313 19.15 15.92 -6.99
N ALA A 314 19.47 16.96 -7.76
CA ALA A 314 20.05 16.83 -9.09
C ALA A 314 21.43 16.17 -9.04
N GLU A 315 22.26 16.55 -8.09
CA GLU A 315 23.61 15.99 -7.90
C GLU A 315 23.53 14.51 -7.48
N PHE A 316 22.66 14.16 -6.53
CA PHE A 316 22.44 12.77 -6.13
C PHE A 316 21.98 11.90 -7.32
N HIS A 317 21.01 12.39 -8.07
CA HIS A 317 20.50 11.72 -9.28
C HIS A 317 21.59 11.53 -10.34
N ARG A 318 22.39 12.59 -10.62
CA ARG A 318 23.49 12.56 -11.58
C ARG A 318 24.52 11.49 -11.20
N ILE A 319 24.94 11.43 -9.91
CA ILE A 319 25.91 10.46 -9.44
C ILE A 319 25.42 9.02 -9.63
N LEU A 320 24.14 8.74 -9.33
CA LEU A 320 23.58 7.41 -9.55
C LEU A 320 23.62 7.00 -11.03
N LEU A 321 23.22 7.89 -11.92
CA LEU A 321 23.25 7.64 -13.37
C LEU A 321 24.69 7.42 -13.88
N GLU A 322 25.67 8.20 -13.43
CA GLU A 322 27.09 8.02 -13.77
C GLU A 322 27.67 6.70 -13.29
N LYS A 323 27.02 6.04 -12.32
CA LYS A 323 27.38 4.72 -11.80
C LYS A 323 26.48 3.61 -12.36
N ASP A 324 25.81 3.87 -13.50
CA ASP A 324 24.92 2.92 -14.17
C ASP A 324 23.76 2.41 -13.30
N VAL A 325 23.33 3.19 -12.30
CA VAL A 325 22.16 2.90 -11.47
C VAL A 325 20.96 3.68 -12.01
N PRO A 326 19.95 3.02 -12.60
CA PRO A 326 18.74 3.70 -13.04
C PRO A 326 18.06 4.42 -11.88
N ALA A 327 17.94 5.73 -11.96
CA ALA A 327 17.36 6.56 -10.92
C ALA A 327 16.26 7.47 -11.46
N PHE A 328 15.25 7.78 -10.62
CA PHE A 328 14.12 8.64 -10.97
C PHE A 328 13.75 9.50 -9.78
N THR A 329 13.63 10.81 -9.97
CA THR A 329 13.07 11.67 -8.94
C THR A 329 11.54 11.60 -8.98
N ARG A 330 10.92 11.38 -7.81
CA ARG A 330 9.48 11.23 -7.62
C ARG A 330 8.94 12.30 -6.68
N TYR A 331 8.39 13.34 -7.23
CA TYR A 331 7.66 14.33 -6.44
C TYR A 331 6.30 13.77 -6.05
N SER A 332 6.00 13.86 -4.76
CA SER A 332 4.75 13.33 -4.22
C SER A 332 3.56 14.20 -4.62
N ARG A 333 2.43 13.55 -4.84
CA ARG A 333 1.14 14.18 -5.08
C ARG A 333 0.36 14.38 -3.77
N GLY A 334 -0.63 15.28 -3.79
CA GLY A 334 -1.50 15.54 -2.65
C GLY A 334 -0.79 16.15 -1.43
N ARG A 335 0.34 16.84 -1.63
CA ARG A 335 1.12 17.46 -0.53
C ARG A 335 0.31 18.49 0.26
N ASP A 336 -0.56 19.25 -0.42
CA ASP A 336 -1.44 20.28 0.15
C ASP A 336 -2.53 19.73 1.07
N VAL A 337 -2.86 18.45 0.93
CA VAL A 337 -3.84 17.76 1.77
C VAL A 337 -3.20 16.66 2.65
N MET A 338 -1.89 16.72 2.88
CA MET A 338 -1.14 15.74 3.67
C MET A 338 -1.32 14.28 3.18
N ALA A 339 -1.40 14.10 1.86
CA ALA A 339 -1.57 12.79 1.22
C ALA A 339 -0.26 12.20 0.68
N ALA A 340 0.85 12.92 0.78
CA ALA A 340 2.14 12.49 0.28
C ALA A 340 2.78 11.40 1.14
N CYS A 341 3.77 10.72 0.58
CA CYS A 341 4.51 9.66 1.27
C CYS A 341 5.08 10.16 2.62
N GLY A 342 4.84 9.40 3.69
CA GLY A 342 5.27 9.73 5.04
C GLY A 342 4.38 10.71 5.80
N GLN A 343 3.35 11.30 5.17
CA GLN A 343 2.47 12.31 5.79
C GLN A 343 1.19 11.75 6.42
N LEU A 344 0.80 10.50 6.13
CA LEU A 344 -0.44 9.91 6.64
C LEU A 344 -0.38 9.70 8.16
N ALA A 345 -1.16 10.46 8.90
CA ALA A 345 -1.14 10.48 10.37
C ALA A 345 -2.53 10.68 10.99
N LEU A 346 -3.60 10.39 10.27
CA LEU A 346 -5.00 10.60 10.69
C LEU A 346 -5.30 12.09 11.05
N ALA A 347 -4.52 13.03 10.53
CA ALA A 347 -4.70 14.44 10.79
C ALA A 347 -6.00 14.94 10.14
N GLU A 348 -6.89 15.53 10.94
CA GLU A 348 -8.15 16.09 10.47
C GLU A 348 -7.98 17.35 9.61
N LYS A 349 -6.81 18.03 9.69
CA LYS A 349 -6.52 19.26 8.93
C LYS A 349 -5.11 19.21 8.34
N GLY A 350 -5.00 19.40 7.03
CA GLY A 350 -3.78 19.91 6.40
C GLY A 350 -3.69 21.44 6.59
N PRO A 351 -2.52 22.05 6.39
CA PRO A 351 -2.33 23.48 6.60
C PRO A 351 -3.24 24.40 5.77
N GLN A 352 -3.95 23.90 4.78
CA GLN A 352 -4.94 24.65 3.97
C GLN A 352 -6.00 23.70 3.39
N SER A 353 -6.90 23.14 4.19
CA SER A 353 -8.02 22.36 3.69
C SER A 353 -9.30 23.18 3.70
N SER A 354 -9.85 23.48 2.51
CA SER A 354 -11.25 23.82 2.38
C SER A 354 -12.09 22.54 2.59
N VAL A 355 -12.75 22.45 3.73
CA VAL A 355 -13.74 21.42 3.99
C VAL A 355 -14.98 21.76 3.16
N ILE A 356 -15.21 21.04 2.06
CA ILE A 356 -16.51 21.05 1.41
C ILE A 356 -17.33 19.97 2.10
N GLY A 357 -18.10 20.38 3.09
CA GLY A 357 -19.14 19.54 3.69
C GLY A 357 -20.25 19.34 2.66
N ILE A 358 -20.46 18.11 2.25
CA ILE A 358 -21.68 17.71 1.53
C ILE A 358 -22.68 17.28 2.61
N GLN A 359 -23.75 18.06 2.73
CA GLN A 359 -24.95 17.69 3.50
C GLN A 359 -25.68 16.54 2.83
#